data_0a22f0159855dd497415728d6318a44e
#
_entry.id   0a22f0159855dd497415728d6318a44e
#
_cell.length_a   1.000
_cell.length_b   1.000
_cell.length_c   1.000
_cell.angle_alpha   90.00
_cell.angle_beta   90.00
_cell.angle_gamma   90.00
#
_symmetry.space_group_name_H-M   'P 1'
#
loop_
_entity.id
_entity.type
_entity.pdbx_description
1 polymer ?
#
loop_
_entity_poly.entity_id
_entity_poly.type
_entity_poly.pdbx_seq_one_letter_code
_entity_poly.pdbx_strand_id
1 'polypeptide(L)'
;MDILARETYATIIWQQPSCGILNACYEWRRVIMKTKFVAVIGFFAASLAFSGGSSFAQSNNNYNKETPWGDPDLQGMWSYASLTSLQRSSRLGDKEFYTAEEAKEIYAATQREPVDRPGDVGSYNYQWFDRGEVSADMRTSLIIDPPNGRLPLQEATIAKQRQEAAYRREHPADSWLDRSNWDRCITYHGVPPISSGYNNSYQIIQNENFVAIYVEMIHDVRIIPIDGRPKLDDSIMQWNGDSRGYWDGNTLVVETANFSSKTRHRFPSSHNTRSIERFTRVGDDMIDYSFTVEDPTIYTQPWTAVRPMPKLNGYIQYEYACHEGNYAMTYILRGARIEEQRAREANKTGEN
;
A
#
# COMPACT_ATOMS: atom_id res chain seq x y z
N MET A 1 -42.72 -24.75 38.31
CA MET A 1 -43.63 -23.66 37.89
C MET A 1 -43.10 -23.18 36.54
N ASP A 2 -43.78 -23.72 35.51
CA ASP A 2 -43.47 -23.46 34.09
C ASP A 2 -43.91 -22.06 33.68
N ILE A 3 -43.11 -21.38 32.84
CA ILE A 3 -43.63 -20.42 31.88
C ILE A 3 -42.77 -20.54 30.60
N LEU A 4 -43.38 -21.19 29.61
CA LEU A 4 -43.01 -21.22 28.22
C LEU A 4 -43.27 -19.83 27.58
N ALA A 5 -42.29 -19.27 26.90
CA ALA A 5 -42.51 -18.18 25.95
C ALA A 5 -42.15 -18.67 24.54
N ARG A 6 -43.16 -18.65 23.68
CA ARG A 6 -43.14 -19.08 22.27
C ARG A 6 -42.47 -18.00 21.41
N GLU A 7 -41.51 -18.41 20.60
CA GLU A 7 -41.01 -17.63 19.48
C GLU A 7 -42.02 -17.67 18.31
N THR A 8 -42.38 -16.51 17.81
CA THR A 8 -43.17 -16.33 16.58
C THR A 8 -42.25 -15.86 15.47
N TYR A 9 -41.95 -16.73 14.53
CA TYR A 9 -41.28 -16.38 13.26
C TYR A 9 -42.32 -15.77 12.31
N ALA A 10 -42.14 -14.53 11.92
CA ALA A 10 -42.90 -13.88 10.84
C ALA A 10 -42.23 -14.15 9.48
N THR A 11 -42.90 -15.00 8.70
CA THR A 11 -42.51 -15.29 7.29
C THR A 11 -43.05 -14.16 6.41
N ILE A 12 -42.18 -13.36 5.84
CA ILE A 12 -42.56 -12.37 4.81
C ILE A 12 -42.52 -13.07 3.45
N ILE A 13 -43.71 -13.31 2.91
CA ILE A 13 -43.91 -13.80 1.55
C ILE A 13 -43.91 -12.58 0.60
N TRP A 14 -42.98 -12.52 -0.32
CA TRP A 14 -43.01 -11.57 -1.43
C TRP A 14 -43.85 -12.16 -2.57
N GLN A 15 -45.04 -11.57 -2.78
CA GLN A 15 -45.84 -11.78 -3.99
C GLN A 15 -45.28 -10.97 -5.13
N GLN A 16 -44.94 -11.61 -6.22
CA GLN A 16 -44.67 -10.96 -7.50
C GLN A 16 -46.00 -10.54 -8.17
N PRO A 17 -46.07 -9.34 -8.76
CA PRO A 17 -47.15 -9.04 -9.70
C PRO A 17 -46.76 -9.47 -11.11
N SER A 18 -47.52 -10.37 -11.66
CA SER A 18 -47.60 -10.69 -13.08
C SER A 18 -48.27 -9.53 -13.81
N CYS A 19 -47.59 -8.98 -14.81
CA CYS A 19 -48.24 -8.17 -15.83
C CYS A 19 -47.73 -8.58 -17.19
N GLY A 20 -48.68 -9.04 -17.98
CA GLY A 20 -48.46 -9.47 -19.35
C GLY A 20 -48.64 -8.35 -20.38
N ILE A 21 -48.02 -8.61 -21.52
CA ILE A 21 -48.40 -8.18 -22.86
C ILE A 21 -48.23 -6.69 -23.22
N LEU A 22 -47.31 -6.38 -24.11
CA LEU A 22 -47.58 -6.01 -25.51
C LEU A 22 -46.31 -5.65 -26.29
N ASN A 23 -46.20 -6.25 -27.46
CA ASN A 23 -45.26 -6.02 -28.55
C ASN A 23 -45.20 -4.56 -28.99
N ALA A 24 -44.01 -4.04 -29.22
CA ALA A 24 -43.77 -2.99 -30.21
C ALA A 24 -42.39 -3.19 -30.84
N CYS A 25 -42.39 -3.79 -32.01
CA CYS A 25 -41.33 -3.72 -33.00
C CYS A 25 -41.12 -2.28 -33.46
N TYR A 26 -39.90 -1.80 -33.43
CA TYR A 26 -39.50 -0.67 -34.27
C TYR A 26 -38.19 -0.98 -34.99
N GLU A 27 -38.35 -1.29 -36.29
CA GLU A 27 -37.28 -1.22 -37.29
C GLU A 27 -36.78 0.21 -37.43
N TRP A 28 -35.47 0.41 -37.43
CA TRP A 28 -34.88 1.60 -38.01
C TRP A 28 -33.99 1.23 -39.18
N ARG A 29 -34.43 1.76 -40.32
CA ARG A 29 -33.88 1.60 -41.66
C ARG A 29 -32.45 2.15 -41.74
N ARG A 30 -31.62 1.39 -42.51
CA ARG A 30 -30.38 1.84 -43.13
C ARG A 30 -30.64 3.03 -44.04
N VAL A 31 -29.98 4.16 -43.76
CA VAL A 31 -29.79 5.23 -44.74
C VAL A 31 -28.35 5.20 -45.20
N ILE A 32 -28.16 4.74 -46.43
CA ILE A 32 -26.93 4.86 -47.20
C ILE A 32 -26.93 6.24 -47.83
N MET A 33 -26.03 7.11 -47.46
CA MET A 33 -25.76 8.33 -48.22
C MET A 33 -24.33 8.28 -48.78
N LYS A 34 -24.24 8.10 -50.09
CA LYS A 34 -23.03 8.27 -50.87
C LYS A 34 -22.71 9.75 -50.98
N THR A 35 -21.56 10.20 -50.58
CA THR A 35 -21.02 11.48 -51.01
C THR A 35 -19.54 11.38 -51.38
N LYS A 36 -19.24 12.03 -52.41
CA LYS A 36 -18.14 11.98 -53.38
C LYS A 36 -16.78 12.37 -52.74
N PHE A 37 -15.74 11.68 -53.21
CA PHE A 37 -14.33 12.05 -53.07
C PHE A 37 -14.05 13.47 -53.58
N VAL A 38 -13.38 14.26 -52.75
CA VAL A 38 -12.52 15.36 -53.20
C VAL A 38 -11.18 15.16 -52.48
N ALA A 39 -10.17 14.85 -53.29
CA ALA A 39 -8.79 14.78 -52.83
C ALA A 39 -8.22 16.18 -52.65
N VAL A 40 -7.83 16.54 -51.44
CA VAL A 40 -6.95 17.68 -51.18
C VAL A 40 -5.66 17.14 -50.58
N ILE A 41 -4.61 17.19 -51.39
CA ILE A 41 -3.23 16.92 -50.98
C ILE A 41 -2.75 18.14 -50.22
N GLY A 42 -2.70 18.02 -48.91
CA GLY A 42 -2.07 18.99 -47.98
C GLY A 42 -0.85 18.39 -47.38
N PHE A 43 0.34 18.90 -47.74
CA PHE A 43 1.59 18.64 -47.07
C PHE A 43 1.50 19.08 -45.61
N PHE A 44 1.46 18.12 -44.69
CA PHE A 44 1.69 18.37 -43.26
C PHE A 44 3.01 17.69 -42.86
N ALA A 45 4.00 18.53 -42.58
CA ALA A 45 5.24 18.11 -41.96
C ALA A 45 4.90 17.56 -40.56
N ALA A 46 5.00 16.24 -40.40
CA ALA A 46 4.85 15.59 -39.11
C ALA A 46 6.09 15.85 -38.26
N SER A 47 5.96 16.75 -37.29
CA SER A 47 6.88 16.86 -36.17
C SER A 47 6.71 15.60 -35.32
N LEU A 48 7.60 14.61 -35.48
CA LEU A 48 7.75 13.48 -34.59
C LEU A 48 8.32 14.01 -33.25
N ALA A 49 7.44 14.37 -32.33
CA ALA A 49 7.81 14.47 -30.94
C ALA A 49 8.09 13.04 -30.44
N PHE A 50 9.36 12.72 -30.31
CA PHE A 50 9.83 11.55 -29.57
C PHE A 50 9.45 11.77 -28.10
N SER A 51 8.27 11.36 -27.71
CA SER A 51 7.97 11.06 -26.32
C SER A 51 8.73 9.77 -26.00
N GLY A 52 9.93 9.91 -25.46
CA GLY A 52 10.69 8.82 -24.88
C GLY A 52 9.96 8.25 -23.68
N GLY A 53 8.93 7.44 -23.92
CA GLY A 53 8.39 6.56 -22.91
C GLY A 53 9.47 5.56 -22.57
N SER A 54 9.97 5.59 -21.33
CA SER A 54 10.83 4.55 -20.80
C SER A 54 10.04 3.23 -20.88
N SER A 55 10.26 2.49 -21.96
CA SER A 55 9.78 1.12 -22.07
C SER A 55 10.51 0.32 -21.00
N PHE A 56 9.90 0.12 -19.85
CA PHE A 56 10.32 -0.93 -18.96
C PHE A 56 10.34 -2.22 -19.79
N ALA A 57 11.51 -2.83 -19.91
CA ALA A 57 11.65 -4.12 -20.55
C ALA A 57 10.77 -5.09 -19.76
N GLN A 58 9.58 -5.35 -20.30
CA GLN A 58 8.75 -6.44 -19.86
C GLN A 58 9.60 -7.69 -20.12
N SER A 59 10.14 -8.28 -19.05
CA SER A 59 10.80 -9.58 -19.18
C SER A 59 9.75 -10.49 -19.77
N ASN A 60 10.03 -11.06 -20.97
CA ASN A 60 9.24 -12.12 -21.58
C ASN A 60 9.39 -13.37 -20.71
N ASN A 61 8.88 -13.33 -19.50
CA ASN A 61 8.91 -14.43 -18.58
C ASN A 61 7.71 -15.32 -18.88
N ASN A 62 7.96 -16.43 -19.56
CA ASN A 62 6.95 -17.45 -19.89
C ASN A 62 6.56 -18.30 -18.67
N TYR A 63 6.80 -17.82 -17.44
CA TYR A 63 6.34 -18.50 -16.27
C TYR A 63 4.81 -18.39 -16.21
N ASN A 64 4.13 -19.53 -16.32
CA ASN A 64 2.67 -19.60 -16.37
C ASN A 64 2.18 -20.69 -15.42
N LYS A 65 2.01 -20.34 -14.16
CA LYS A 65 1.29 -21.16 -13.20
C LYS A 65 -0.11 -20.61 -13.06
N GLU A 66 -1.10 -21.45 -13.35
CA GLU A 66 -2.50 -21.07 -13.34
C GLU A 66 -3.25 -21.71 -12.16
N THR A 67 -4.28 -21.02 -11.71
CA THR A 67 -5.31 -21.56 -10.83
C THR A 67 -6.20 -22.55 -11.56
N PRO A 68 -7.02 -23.36 -10.86
CA PRO A 68 -7.96 -24.27 -11.51
C PRO A 68 -9.00 -23.59 -12.42
N TRP A 69 -9.23 -22.29 -12.25
CA TRP A 69 -10.17 -21.50 -13.07
C TRP A 69 -9.48 -20.66 -14.16
N GLY A 70 -8.15 -20.82 -14.33
CA GLY A 70 -7.42 -20.27 -15.47
C GLY A 70 -6.73 -18.91 -15.25
N ASP A 71 -6.87 -18.29 -14.09
CA ASP A 71 -6.13 -17.07 -13.77
C ASP A 71 -4.68 -17.38 -13.34
N PRO A 72 -3.72 -16.47 -13.53
CA PRO A 72 -2.38 -16.61 -12.98
C PRO A 72 -2.40 -16.85 -11.46
N ASP A 73 -1.66 -17.86 -10.99
CA ASP A 73 -1.62 -18.25 -9.57
C ASP A 73 -0.60 -17.43 -8.79
N LEU A 74 -1.06 -16.45 -8.02
CA LEU A 74 -0.25 -15.67 -7.07
C LEU A 74 -0.31 -16.20 -5.64
N GLN A 75 -1.07 -17.27 -5.38
CA GLN A 75 -1.32 -17.78 -4.04
C GLN A 75 -0.03 -18.21 -3.33
N GLY A 76 0.02 -17.94 -2.04
CA GLY A 76 1.14 -18.32 -1.17
C GLY A 76 1.50 -17.26 -0.16
N MET A 77 2.62 -17.52 0.53
CA MET A 77 3.23 -16.60 1.48
C MET A 77 4.40 -15.89 0.81
N TRP A 78 4.41 -14.56 0.88
CA TRP A 78 5.38 -13.72 0.19
C TRP A 78 5.96 -12.68 1.14
N SER A 79 7.30 -12.49 1.11
CA SER A 79 7.96 -11.45 1.88
C SER A 79 8.04 -10.14 1.08
N TYR A 80 7.74 -9.03 1.74
CA TYR A 80 8.07 -7.70 1.23
C TYR A 80 9.10 -6.98 2.12
N ALA A 81 9.82 -7.72 2.94
CA ALA A 81 10.96 -7.22 3.69
C ALA A 81 12.06 -6.72 2.73
N SER A 82 12.71 -5.62 3.07
CA SER A 82 13.79 -5.07 2.25
C SER A 82 14.71 -4.18 3.05
N LEU A 83 16.01 -4.38 2.92
CA LEU A 83 17.06 -3.46 3.38
C LEU A 83 17.30 -2.31 2.40
N THR A 84 16.84 -2.44 1.15
CA THR A 84 16.85 -1.32 0.22
C THR A 84 15.78 -0.30 0.65
N SER A 85 16.22 0.91 0.91
CA SER A 85 15.31 2.00 1.32
C SER A 85 14.37 2.40 0.20
N LEU A 86 13.18 2.91 0.53
CA LEU A 86 12.26 3.46 -0.46
C LEU A 86 12.96 4.56 -1.29
N GLN A 87 13.61 5.49 -0.63
CA GLN A 87 14.33 6.59 -1.28
C GLN A 87 15.84 6.41 -1.16
N ARG A 88 16.56 6.81 -2.18
CA ARG A 88 18.02 6.90 -2.16
C ARG A 88 18.47 7.88 -1.09
N SER A 89 19.34 7.44 -0.20
CA SER A 89 19.94 8.30 0.82
C SER A 89 20.71 9.45 0.17
N SER A 90 20.59 10.65 0.74
CA SER A 90 21.39 11.80 0.27
C SER A 90 22.90 11.58 0.34
N ARG A 91 23.35 10.70 1.24
CA ARG A 91 24.78 10.34 1.41
C ARG A 91 25.33 9.56 0.21
N LEU A 92 24.46 8.90 -0.55
CA LEU A 92 24.84 8.10 -1.71
C LEU A 92 24.91 8.94 -3.01
N GLY A 93 24.47 10.21 -2.97
CA GLY A 93 24.45 11.07 -4.17
C GLY A 93 23.67 10.39 -5.31
N ASP A 94 24.34 10.22 -6.45
CA ASP A 94 23.77 9.61 -7.65
C ASP A 94 24.10 8.11 -7.77
N LYS A 95 24.68 7.51 -6.73
CA LYS A 95 25.01 6.07 -6.73
C LYS A 95 23.74 5.23 -6.82
N GLU A 96 23.51 4.61 -7.96
CA GLU A 96 22.30 3.86 -8.25
C GLU A 96 22.34 2.44 -7.68
N PHE A 97 23.52 1.82 -7.63
CA PHE A 97 23.68 0.44 -7.19
C PHE A 97 24.77 0.31 -6.11
N TYR A 98 24.53 -0.61 -5.18
CA TYR A 98 25.54 -1.08 -4.22
C TYR A 98 26.52 -2.03 -4.89
N THR A 99 27.72 -2.16 -4.35
CA THR A 99 28.57 -3.32 -4.64
C THR A 99 28.12 -4.52 -3.79
N ALA A 100 28.61 -5.72 -4.17
CA ALA A 100 28.31 -6.93 -3.37
C ALA A 100 28.89 -6.83 -1.95
N GLU A 101 30.02 -6.16 -1.78
CA GLU A 101 30.65 -5.93 -0.48
C GLU A 101 29.82 -5.00 0.37
N GLU A 102 29.35 -3.89 -0.19
CA GLU A 102 28.46 -2.95 0.51
C GLU A 102 27.15 -3.62 0.95
N ALA A 103 26.55 -4.44 0.07
CA ALA A 103 25.33 -5.19 0.41
C ALA A 103 25.57 -6.14 1.58
N LYS A 104 26.72 -6.83 1.62
CA LYS A 104 27.13 -7.69 2.75
C LYS A 104 27.31 -6.89 4.04
N GLU A 105 27.93 -5.71 3.96
CA GLU A 105 28.12 -4.83 5.12
C GLU A 105 26.78 -4.31 5.67
N ILE A 106 25.86 -3.92 4.77
CA ILE A 106 24.51 -3.49 5.14
C ILE A 106 23.79 -4.63 5.87
N TYR A 107 23.83 -5.86 5.33
CA TYR A 107 23.22 -7.01 5.97
C TYR A 107 23.87 -7.30 7.33
N ALA A 108 25.21 -7.37 7.40
CA ALA A 108 25.94 -7.60 8.64
C ALA A 108 25.63 -6.58 9.73
N ALA A 109 25.36 -5.32 9.36
CA ALA A 109 24.97 -4.29 10.31
C ALA A 109 23.63 -4.59 10.98
N THR A 110 22.73 -5.32 10.33
CA THR A 110 21.41 -5.70 10.89
C THR A 110 21.48 -6.86 11.88
N GLN A 111 22.58 -7.61 11.85
CA GLN A 111 22.82 -8.76 12.74
C GLN A 111 23.52 -8.38 14.04
N ARG A 112 23.82 -7.09 14.25
CA ARG A 112 24.42 -6.61 15.48
C ARG A 112 23.37 -6.49 16.56
N GLU A 113 23.74 -6.93 17.78
CA GLU A 113 22.90 -6.70 18.94
C GLU A 113 22.71 -5.19 19.19
N PRO A 114 21.50 -4.75 19.48
CA PRO A 114 21.27 -3.37 19.87
C PRO A 114 21.99 -3.11 21.21
N VAL A 115 22.55 -1.92 21.33
CA VAL A 115 23.15 -1.47 22.60
C VAL A 115 22.07 -0.67 23.33
N ASP A 116 21.64 -1.20 24.49
CA ASP A 116 20.72 -0.49 25.36
C ASP A 116 21.39 0.77 25.94
N ARG A 117 20.65 1.87 25.96
CA ARG A 117 21.10 3.11 26.58
C ARG A 117 20.64 3.14 28.03
N PRO A 118 21.35 3.84 28.92
CA PRO A 118 20.88 4.06 30.29
C PRO A 118 19.47 4.66 30.30
N GLY A 119 18.54 3.98 30.99
CA GLY A 119 17.13 4.37 31.03
C GLY A 119 16.21 3.73 29.97
N ASP A 120 16.75 2.98 29.03
CA ASP A 120 15.94 2.18 28.12
C ASP A 120 15.21 1.06 28.89
N VAL A 121 13.99 0.76 28.45
CA VAL A 121 13.18 -0.35 29.02
C VAL A 121 13.60 -1.72 28.48
N GLY A 122 14.71 -1.80 27.77
CA GLY A 122 15.20 -2.95 27.02
C GLY A 122 14.89 -2.83 25.53
N SER A 123 15.71 -3.49 24.72
CA SER A 123 15.55 -3.54 23.27
C SER A 123 15.28 -4.98 22.82
N TYR A 124 14.59 -5.11 21.69
CA TYR A 124 14.53 -6.38 21.00
C TYR A 124 15.92 -6.73 20.47
N ASN A 125 16.36 -7.98 20.66
CA ASN A 125 17.57 -8.46 19.98
C ASN A 125 17.34 -8.60 18.48
N TYR A 126 18.42 -8.81 17.71
CA TYR A 126 18.32 -8.87 16.23
C TYR A 126 17.42 -10.01 15.72
N GLN A 127 17.19 -11.05 16.48
CA GLN A 127 16.37 -12.22 16.11
C GLN A 127 14.88 -11.88 15.96
N TRP A 128 14.43 -10.78 16.56
CA TRP A 128 13.05 -10.30 16.42
C TRP A 128 12.79 -9.53 15.11
N PHE A 129 13.86 -9.26 14.34
CA PHE A 129 13.73 -8.45 13.14
C PHE A 129 13.78 -9.32 11.89
N ASP A 130 12.80 -9.11 11.01
CA ASP A 130 12.77 -9.60 9.63
C ASP A 130 12.93 -8.40 8.71
N ARG A 131 14.18 -7.98 8.50
CA ARG A 131 14.49 -6.79 7.69
C ARG A 131 14.70 -7.12 6.22
N GLY A 132 14.74 -8.41 5.86
CA GLY A 132 15.06 -8.88 4.52
C GLY A 132 16.51 -8.63 4.12
N GLU A 133 16.71 -8.50 2.82
CA GLU A 133 18.01 -8.29 2.19
C GLU A 133 18.02 -7.02 1.33
N VAL A 134 19.18 -6.62 0.85
CA VAL A 134 19.31 -5.65 -0.23
C VAL A 134 18.67 -6.27 -1.48
N SER A 135 17.95 -5.48 -2.25
CA SER A 135 17.30 -5.93 -3.50
C SER A 135 18.28 -6.69 -4.39
N ALA A 136 17.84 -7.78 -5.02
CA ALA A 136 18.69 -8.68 -5.82
C ALA A 136 19.43 -7.96 -6.95
N ASP A 137 18.87 -6.86 -7.46
CA ASP A 137 19.50 -5.97 -8.44
C ASP A 137 20.47 -4.94 -7.82
N MET A 138 20.72 -5.03 -6.51
CA MET A 138 21.63 -4.17 -5.76
C MET A 138 21.29 -2.68 -5.75
N ARG A 139 20.03 -2.30 -6.00
CA ARG A 139 19.62 -0.88 -6.01
C ARG A 139 19.80 -0.22 -4.64
N THR A 140 20.11 1.07 -4.68
CA THR A 140 20.21 1.93 -3.49
C THR A 140 18.87 2.56 -3.10
N SER A 141 17.83 2.40 -3.93
CA SER A 141 16.45 2.82 -3.67
C SER A 141 15.46 1.89 -4.34
N LEU A 142 14.30 1.71 -3.74
CA LEU A 142 13.17 1.02 -4.40
C LEU A 142 12.54 1.90 -5.48
N ILE A 143 12.58 3.23 -5.33
CA ILE A 143 12.11 4.17 -6.35
C ILE A 143 13.03 4.07 -7.56
N ILE A 144 12.42 3.82 -8.72
CA ILE A 144 13.08 3.72 -10.02
C ILE A 144 12.69 4.87 -10.96
N ASP A 145 11.54 5.47 -10.72
CA ASP A 145 11.06 6.66 -11.42
C ASP A 145 10.51 7.65 -10.38
N PRO A 146 11.07 8.84 -10.31
CA PRO A 146 12.18 9.41 -11.10
C PRO A 146 13.53 8.72 -10.82
N PRO A 147 14.48 8.74 -11.80
CA PRO A 147 15.73 7.97 -11.74
C PRO A 147 16.70 8.41 -10.64
N ASN A 148 16.50 9.61 -10.06
CA ASN A 148 17.25 10.04 -8.88
C ASN A 148 16.91 9.21 -7.61
N GLY A 149 15.91 8.32 -7.67
CA GLY A 149 15.51 7.43 -6.59
C GLY A 149 14.87 8.16 -5.40
N ARG A 150 14.25 9.31 -5.62
CA ARG A 150 13.66 10.15 -4.55
C ARG A 150 12.22 10.55 -4.90
N LEU A 151 11.43 10.81 -3.86
CA LEU A 151 10.08 11.32 -4.02
C LEU A 151 10.10 12.72 -4.66
N PRO A 152 9.37 12.95 -5.75
CA PRO A 152 9.28 14.24 -6.42
C PRO A 152 8.29 15.18 -5.69
N LEU A 153 8.61 15.57 -4.45
CA LEU A 153 7.73 16.35 -3.60
C LEU A 153 7.58 17.79 -4.10
N GLN A 154 6.36 18.33 -3.98
CA GLN A 154 6.13 19.75 -4.12
C GLN A 154 6.75 20.53 -2.95
N GLU A 155 7.20 21.75 -3.18
CA GLU A 155 7.77 22.60 -2.13
C GLU A 155 6.80 22.84 -0.96
N ALA A 156 5.51 23.02 -1.27
CA ALA A 156 4.45 23.16 -0.27
C ALA A 156 4.36 21.92 0.63
N THR A 157 4.52 20.72 0.06
CA THR A 157 4.54 19.46 0.82
C THR A 157 5.74 19.39 1.75
N ILE A 158 6.93 19.79 1.28
CA ILE A 158 8.14 19.82 2.10
C ILE A 158 7.97 20.79 3.28
N ALA A 159 7.42 21.98 3.02
CA ALA A 159 7.15 22.97 4.06
C ALA A 159 6.16 22.45 5.10
N LYS A 160 5.06 21.83 4.65
CA LYS A 160 4.05 21.19 5.52
C LYS A 160 4.66 20.09 6.38
N GLN A 161 5.49 19.21 5.80
CA GLN A 161 6.16 18.15 6.56
C GLN A 161 7.07 18.70 7.68
N ARG A 162 7.80 19.79 7.41
CA ARG A 162 8.62 20.46 8.42
C ARG A 162 7.78 21.02 9.56
N GLN A 163 6.66 21.66 9.23
CA GLN A 163 5.72 22.18 10.22
C GLN A 163 5.11 21.07 11.07
N GLU A 164 4.65 19.99 10.44
CA GLU A 164 4.09 18.83 11.14
C GLU A 164 5.13 18.12 12.02
N ALA A 165 6.40 18.07 11.59
CA ALA A 165 7.48 17.51 12.40
C ALA A 165 7.81 18.40 13.61
N ALA A 166 7.73 19.72 13.48
CA ALA A 166 7.87 20.65 14.59
C ALA A 166 6.71 20.47 15.58
N TYR A 167 5.48 20.49 15.08
CA TYR A 167 4.29 20.26 15.91
C TYR A 167 4.38 18.97 16.72
N ARG A 168 4.71 17.84 16.09
CA ARG A 168 4.82 16.54 16.78
C ARG A 168 5.93 16.49 17.85
N ARG A 169 6.96 17.31 17.76
CA ARG A 169 7.99 17.42 18.81
C ARG A 169 7.46 18.12 20.05
N GLU A 170 6.61 19.11 19.86
CA GLU A 170 6.02 19.90 20.94
C GLU A 170 4.76 19.24 21.52
N HIS A 171 4.05 18.45 20.68
CA HIS A 171 2.78 17.80 21.00
C HIS A 171 2.85 16.28 20.75
N PRO A 172 3.72 15.54 21.46
CA PRO A 172 3.94 14.12 21.18
C PRO A 172 2.77 13.21 21.60
N ALA A 173 1.94 13.65 22.55
CA ALA A 173 0.87 12.85 23.12
C ALA A 173 -0.18 13.70 23.88
N ASP A 174 -0.62 14.84 23.32
CA ASP A 174 -1.71 15.63 23.91
C ASP A 174 -3.01 14.85 23.89
N SER A 175 -3.21 14.09 22.82
CA SER A 175 -4.36 13.21 22.65
C SER A 175 -3.98 11.94 21.87
N TRP A 176 -4.93 11.01 21.74
CA TRP A 176 -4.78 9.82 20.91
C TRP A 176 -4.63 10.15 19.43
N LEU A 177 -5.03 11.35 18.97
CA LEU A 177 -4.89 11.80 17.58
C LEU A 177 -3.43 12.10 17.20
N ASP A 178 -2.57 12.40 18.19
CA ASP A 178 -1.15 12.68 17.96
C ASP A 178 -0.34 11.39 17.77
N ARG A 179 -0.95 10.24 18.07
CA ARG A 179 -0.32 8.94 17.95
C ARG A 179 -0.53 8.36 16.55
N SER A 180 0.41 7.52 16.12
CA SER A 180 0.36 6.88 14.81
C SER A 180 -0.84 5.92 14.67
N ASN A 181 -1.21 5.59 13.44
CA ASN A 181 -2.23 4.58 13.18
C ASN A 181 -1.79 3.20 13.71
N TRP A 182 -0.50 2.93 13.78
CA TRP A 182 0.07 1.72 14.37
C TRP A 182 -0.13 1.66 15.89
N ASP A 183 0.23 2.72 16.63
CA ASP A 183 -0.01 2.79 18.07
C ASP A 183 -1.48 2.57 18.43
N ARG A 184 -2.36 2.88 17.49
CA ARG A 184 -3.82 2.78 17.61
C ARG A 184 -4.39 1.49 17.02
N CYS A 185 -3.56 0.56 16.58
CA CYS A 185 -3.97 -0.71 15.96
C CYS A 185 -4.91 -0.54 14.76
N ILE A 186 -4.72 0.48 13.92
CA ILE A 186 -5.59 0.74 12.77
C ILE A 186 -4.96 0.17 11.49
N THR A 187 -3.73 0.60 11.17
CA THR A 187 -2.93 0.09 10.04
C THR A 187 -1.48 0.54 10.20
N TYR A 188 -0.56 -0.15 9.54
CA TYR A 188 0.87 0.21 9.65
C TYR A 188 1.60 0.28 8.30
N HIS A 189 1.61 -0.82 7.52
CA HIS A 189 2.38 -0.87 6.28
C HIS A 189 1.76 -0.05 5.16
N GLY A 190 0.43 0.12 5.20
CA GLY A 190 -0.32 0.87 4.19
C GLY A 190 -0.48 0.11 2.88
N VAL A 191 -1.00 0.83 1.89
CA VAL A 191 -1.20 0.38 0.52
C VAL A 191 -0.67 1.49 -0.40
N PRO A 192 0.39 1.25 -1.20
CA PRO A 192 1.29 0.07 -1.23
C PRO A 192 2.07 -0.15 0.08
N PRO A 193 2.53 -1.40 0.35
CA PRO A 193 3.23 -1.69 1.59
C PRO A 193 4.64 -1.12 1.59
N ILE A 194 5.07 -0.60 2.74
CA ILE A 194 6.46 -0.23 2.99
C ILE A 194 6.99 -1.09 4.13
N SER A 195 8.08 -1.81 3.89
CA SER A 195 8.67 -2.72 4.87
C SER A 195 9.04 -2.04 6.18
N SER A 196 8.97 -2.79 7.27
CA SER A 196 9.38 -2.39 8.61
C SER A 196 10.44 -3.32 9.17
N GLY A 197 10.67 -3.29 10.48
CA GLY A 197 11.62 -4.16 11.14
C GLY A 197 11.18 -5.63 11.20
N TYR A 198 9.87 -5.94 11.12
CA TYR A 198 9.32 -7.27 11.30
C TYR A 198 7.89 -7.39 10.72
N ASN A 199 7.35 -8.62 10.65
CA ASN A 199 6.02 -8.95 10.12
C ASN A 199 5.79 -8.41 8.69
N ASN A 200 6.78 -8.60 7.82
CA ASN A 200 6.74 -8.14 6.43
C ASN A 200 6.25 -9.24 5.49
N SER A 201 5.16 -9.91 5.84
CA SER A 201 4.63 -11.00 5.04
C SER A 201 3.22 -10.72 4.53
N TYR A 202 2.97 -11.22 3.32
CA TYR A 202 1.68 -11.28 2.67
C TYR A 202 1.26 -12.73 2.47
N GLN A 203 0.05 -13.08 2.89
CA GLN A 203 -0.64 -14.25 2.38
C GLN A 203 -1.58 -13.82 1.27
N ILE A 204 -1.35 -14.30 0.05
CA ILE A 204 -2.23 -14.06 -1.10
C ILE A 204 -3.13 -15.27 -1.27
N ILE A 205 -4.43 -15.02 -1.32
CA ILE A 205 -5.50 -16.00 -1.52
C ILE A 205 -6.35 -15.54 -2.69
N GLN A 206 -6.75 -16.46 -3.57
CA GLN A 206 -7.52 -16.13 -4.78
C GLN A 206 -8.76 -17.00 -4.91
N ASN A 207 -9.77 -16.42 -5.52
CA ASN A 207 -10.86 -17.14 -6.18
C ASN A 207 -11.22 -16.43 -7.49
N GLU A 208 -12.26 -16.89 -8.18
CA GLU A 208 -12.70 -16.36 -9.49
C GLU A 208 -13.12 -14.87 -9.46
N ASN A 209 -13.48 -14.33 -8.29
CA ASN A 209 -14.11 -13.01 -8.17
C ASN A 209 -13.25 -11.99 -7.40
N PHE A 210 -12.29 -12.46 -6.60
CA PHE A 210 -11.44 -11.57 -5.84
C PHE A 210 -10.08 -12.18 -5.49
N VAL A 211 -9.13 -11.30 -5.21
CA VAL A 211 -7.87 -11.60 -4.56
C VAL A 211 -7.92 -11.02 -3.15
N ALA A 212 -7.59 -11.81 -2.14
CA ALA A 212 -7.42 -11.35 -0.77
C ALA A 212 -5.94 -11.33 -0.42
N ILE A 213 -5.46 -10.20 0.12
CA ILE A 213 -4.11 -10.06 0.66
C ILE A 213 -4.23 -9.89 2.17
N TYR A 214 -3.83 -10.92 2.91
CA TYR A 214 -3.74 -10.88 4.36
C TYR A 214 -2.34 -10.40 4.75
N VAL A 215 -2.28 -9.29 5.48
CA VAL A 215 -1.06 -8.65 5.97
C VAL A 215 -0.85 -9.10 7.41
N GLU A 216 0.32 -9.64 7.73
CA GLU A 216 0.60 -10.13 9.08
C GLU A 216 0.56 -9.00 10.13
N MET A 217 1.19 -7.88 9.83
CA MET A 217 1.16 -6.70 10.71
C MET A 217 -0.26 -6.16 10.86
N ILE A 218 -0.76 -6.15 12.11
CA ILE A 218 -2.12 -5.69 12.48
C ILE A 218 -3.23 -6.56 11.86
N HIS A 219 -2.92 -7.78 11.42
CA HIS A 219 -3.87 -8.76 10.86
C HIS A 219 -4.87 -8.17 9.85
N ASP A 220 -4.40 -7.21 9.03
CA ASP A 220 -5.25 -6.51 8.07
C ASP A 220 -5.52 -7.37 6.83
N VAL A 221 -6.76 -7.37 6.35
CA VAL A 221 -7.16 -8.11 5.15
C VAL A 221 -7.67 -7.15 4.09
N ARG A 222 -6.99 -7.13 2.96
CA ARG A 222 -7.36 -6.34 1.79
C ARG A 222 -8.08 -7.23 0.78
N ILE A 223 -9.37 -6.99 0.57
CA ILE A 223 -10.17 -7.68 -0.45
C ILE A 223 -10.15 -6.86 -1.73
N ILE A 224 -9.71 -7.46 -2.82
CA ILE A 224 -9.56 -6.85 -4.13
C ILE A 224 -10.52 -7.55 -5.09
N PRO A 225 -11.70 -6.98 -5.37
CA PRO A 225 -12.58 -7.50 -6.41
C PRO A 225 -11.92 -7.45 -7.78
N ILE A 226 -12.05 -8.54 -8.55
CA ILE A 226 -11.56 -8.68 -9.94
C ILE A 226 -12.69 -9.00 -10.92
N ASP A 227 -13.93 -8.92 -10.48
CA ASP A 227 -15.13 -9.22 -11.23
C ASP A 227 -15.70 -8.04 -12.04
N GLY A 228 -14.92 -6.96 -12.18
CA GLY A 228 -15.29 -5.77 -12.95
C GLY A 228 -16.32 -4.85 -12.29
N ARG A 229 -16.68 -5.10 -11.02
CA ARG A 229 -17.58 -4.18 -10.30
C ARG A 229 -16.96 -2.78 -10.16
N PRO A 230 -17.78 -1.71 -10.20
CA PRO A 230 -17.28 -0.35 -10.06
C PRO A 230 -16.63 -0.12 -8.68
N LYS A 231 -15.72 0.84 -8.61
CA LYS A 231 -15.21 1.36 -7.33
C LYS A 231 -16.34 2.00 -6.53
N LEU A 232 -16.11 2.14 -5.22
CA LEU A 232 -17.03 2.84 -4.33
C LEU A 232 -17.13 4.32 -4.73
N ASP A 233 -18.23 4.95 -4.32
CA ASP A 233 -18.40 6.40 -4.45
C ASP A 233 -17.23 7.13 -3.78
N ASP A 234 -16.76 8.23 -4.39
CA ASP A 234 -15.60 8.98 -3.92
C ASP A 234 -15.80 9.59 -2.51
N SER A 235 -17.03 9.66 -2.01
CA SER A 235 -17.32 10.08 -0.63
C SER A 235 -17.07 8.99 0.43
N ILE A 236 -16.93 7.72 0.01
CA ILE A 236 -16.68 6.58 0.90
C ILE A 236 -15.17 6.37 1.05
N MET A 237 -14.60 6.97 2.09
CA MET A 237 -13.17 6.89 2.38
C MET A 237 -12.84 5.73 3.32
N GLN A 238 -11.75 5.02 3.04
CA GLN A 238 -11.29 3.88 3.85
C GLN A 238 -9.83 4.06 4.27
N TRP A 239 -9.40 3.38 5.34
CA TRP A 239 -8.03 3.45 5.84
C TRP A 239 -7.00 2.98 4.81
N ASN A 240 -7.25 1.85 4.15
CA ASN A 240 -6.39 1.28 3.12
C ASN A 240 -6.92 1.52 1.69
N GLY A 241 -7.86 2.46 1.55
CA GLY A 241 -8.49 2.79 0.27
C GLY A 241 -9.45 1.71 -0.22
N ASP A 242 -10.06 1.97 -1.37
CA ASP A 242 -10.90 1.04 -2.12
C ASP A 242 -10.12 0.50 -3.30
N SER A 243 -9.91 -0.82 -3.33
CA SER A 243 -9.09 -1.51 -4.32
C SER A 243 -9.95 -2.21 -5.36
N ARG A 244 -9.55 -2.13 -6.63
CA ARG A 244 -10.10 -2.90 -7.75
C ARG A 244 -8.98 -3.52 -8.55
N GLY A 245 -9.12 -4.79 -8.90
CA GLY A 245 -8.13 -5.53 -9.65
C GLY A 245 -8.64 -6.00 -11.01
N TYR A 246 -7.71 -6.22 -11.91
CA TYR A 246 -7.94 -6.89 -13.19
C TYR A 246 -6.64 -7.56 -13.66
N TRP A 247 -6.79 -8.54 -14.54
CA TRP A 247 -5.65 -9.21 -15.16
C TRP A 247 -5.22 -8.49 -16.44
N ASP A 248 -3.93 -8.18 -16.55
CA ASP A 248 -3.24 -7.72 -17.75
C ASP A 248 -2.22 -8.79 -18.14
N GLY A 249 -2.65 -9.75 -18.95
CA GLY A 249 -1.88 -10.97 -19.17
C GLY A 249 -1.62 -11.72 -17.86
N ASN A 250 -0.35 -11.98 -17.55
CA ASN A 250 0.07 -12.67 -16.32
C ASN A 250 0.24 -11.75 -15.10
N THR A 251 -0.19 -10.51 -15.22
CA THR A 251 -0.03 -9.50 -14.16
C THR A 251 -1.37 -9.14 -13.55
N LEU A 252 -1.51 -9.27 -12.23
CA LEU A 252 -2.59 -8.64 -11.50
C LEU A 252 -2.28 -7.15 -11.35
N VAL A 253 -3.13 -6.31 -11.93
CA VAL A 253 -3.10 -4.87 -11.75
C VAL A 253 -4.14 -4.49 -10.71
N VAL A 254 -3.73 -3.72 -9.70
CA VAL A 254 -4.61 -3.27 -8.62
C VAL A 254 -4.59 -1.76 -8.53
N GLU A 255 -5.72 -1.13 -8.78
CA GLU A 255 -5.90 0.31 -8.59
C GLU A 255 -6.57 0.57 -7.25
N THR A 256 -5.99 1.46 -6.44
CA THR A 256 -6.53 1.84 -5.14
C THR A 256 -6.68 3.35 -5.04
N ALA A 257 -7.84 3.79 -4.59
CA ALA A 257 -8.16 5.19 -4.33
C ALA A 257 -9.00 5.30 -3.05
N ASN A 258 -9.67 6.43 -2.82
CA ASN A 258 -10.56 6.65 -1.68
C ASN A 258 -9.89 6.47 -0.32
N PHE A 259 -8.63 6.86 -0.20
CA PHE A 259 -7.93 6.84 1.09
C PHE A 259 -8.49 7.88 2.04
N SER A 260 -8.68 7.52 3.28
CA SER A 260 -9.04 8.47 4.33
C SER A 260 -7.95 9.54 4.49
N SER A 261 -8.32 10.80 4.63
CA SER A 261 -7.39 11.88 4.97
C SER A 261 -6.67 11.68 6.31
N LYS A 262 -7.14 10.74 7.14
CA LYS A 262 -6.53 10.33 8.41
C LYS A 262 -5.55 9.17 8.27
N THR A 263 -5.46 8.57 7.08
CA THR A 263 -4.46 7.53 6.81
C THR A 263 -3.08 8.17 6.77
N ARG A 264 -2.15 7.58 7.50
CA ARG A 264 -0.74 7.99 7.50
C ARG A 264 0.07 6.89 6.84
N HIS A 265 0.28 7.01 5.54
CA HIS A 265 1.22 6.16 4.81
C HIS A 265 2.65 6.44 5.28
N ARG A 266 3.56 5.54 4.97
CA ARG A 266 5.00 5.73 5.22
C ARG A 266 5.67 6.62 4.16
N PHE A 267 4.87 7.24 3.33
CA PHE A 267 5.20 8.31 2.39
C PHE A 267 4.11 9.39 2.45
N PRO A 268 4.39 10.63 2.03
CA PRO A 268 3.39 11.69 2.01
C PRO A 268 2.18 11.32 1.16
N SER A 269 0.99 11.54 1.68
CA SER A 269 -0.26 11.19 1.01
C SER A 269 -1.40 12.13 1.40
N SER A 270 -2.46 12.14 0.60
CA SER A 270 -3.71 12.83 0.86
C SER A 270 -4.90 11.94 0.46
N HIS A 271 -6.11 12.46 0.57
CA HIS A 271 -7.30 11.80 0.04
C HIS A 271 -7.33 11.70 -1.50
N ASN A 272 -6.47 12.48 -2.19
CA ASN A 272 -6.32 12.43 -3.64
C ASN A 272 -5.31 11.37 -4.10
N THR A 273 -4.61 10.74 -3.15
CA THR A 273 -3.63 9.71 -3.47
C THR A 273 -4.29 8.54 -4.19
N ARG A 274 -3.66 8.10 -5.26
CA ARG A 274 -3.97 6.86 -5.98
C ARG A 274 -2.74 6.00 -6.06
N SER A 275 -2.91 4.70 -6.00
CA SER A 275 -1.83 3.74 -6.25
C SER A 275 -2.25 2.73 -7.31
N ILE A 276 -1.30 2.37 -8.16
CA ILE A 276 -1.44 1.31 -9.17
C ILE A 276 -0.35 0.30 -8.85
N GLU A 277 -0.76 -0.88 -8.42
CA GLU A 277 0.15 -1.97 -8.06
C GLU A 277 0.11 -3.05 -9.12
N ARG A 278 1.23 -3.69 -9.39
CA ARG A 278 1.38 -4.75 -10.38
C ARG A 278 2.09 -5.93 -9.73
N PHE A 279 1.43 -7.08 -9.75
CA PHE A 279 1.95 -8.34 -9.23
C PHE A 279 2.11 -9.31 -10.40
N THR A 280 3.33 -9.68 -10.72
CA THR A 280 3.62 -10.64 -11.79
C THR A 280 4.44 -11.79 -11.19
N ARG A 281 3.90 -13.00 -11.20
CA ARG A 281 4.68 -14.15 -10.78
C ARG A 281 5.68 -14.51 -11.88
N VAL A 282 6.96 -14.51 -11.51
CA VAL A 282 8.06 -14.71 -12.48
C VAL A 282 8.81 -16.02 -12.26
N GLY A 283 8.41 -16.78 -11.24
CA GLY A 283 8.98 -18.08 -10.90
C GLY A 283 8.17 -18.78 -9.80
N ASP A 284 8.60 -19.98 -9.42
CA ASP A 284 7.96 -20.70 -8.31
C ASP A 284 8.04 -19.92 -6.99
N ASP A 285 9.13 -19.22 -6.79
CA ASP A 285 9.48 -18.58 -5.52
C ASP A 285 9.62 -17.05 -5.62
N MET A 286 9.08 -16.40 -6.69
CA MET A 286 9.25 -14.96 -6.88
C MET A 286 8.04 -14.31 -7.53
N ILE A 287 7.60 -13.19 -6.96
CA ILE A 287 6.71 -12.22 -7.57
C ILE A 287 7.52 -10.94 -7.84
N ASP A 288 7.53 -10.48 -9.10
CA ASP A 288 7.89 -9.12 -9.43
C ASP A 288 6.74 -8.22 -9.04
N TYR A 289 7.00 -7.35 -8.07
CA TYR A 289 6.04 -6.39 -7.59
C TYR A 289 6.53 -4.98 -7.85
N SER A 290 5.68 -4.17 -8.44
CA SER A 290 5.91 -2.75 -8.62
C SER A 290 4.66 -1.95 -8.26
N PHE A 291 4.85 -0.69 -7.93
CA PHE A 291 3.73 0.21 -7.70
C PHE A 291 4.06 1.64 -8.12
N THR A 292 3.05 2.32 -8.64
CA THR A 292 3.08 3.74 -8.97
C THR A 292 2.13 4.48 -8.04
N VAL A 293 2.58 5.61 -7.52
CA VAL A 293 1.76 6.49 -6.68
C VAL A 293 1.59 7.84 -7.38
N GLU A 294 0.36 8.29 -7.40
CA GLU A 294 -0.07 9.57 -7.97
C GLU A 294 -0.79 10.41 -6.91
N ASP A 295 -0.39 11.64 -6.76
CA ASP A 295 -1.10 12.66 -5.99
C ASP A 295 -0.62 14.05 -6.44
N PRO A 296 -1.34 14.73 -7.32
CA PRO A 296 -0.92 16.04 -7.86
C PRO A 296 -0.90 17.15 -6.80
N THR A 297 -1.45 16.91 -5.61
CA THR A 297 -1.38 17.86 -4.48
C THR A 297 -0.13 17.68 -3.62
N ILE A 298 0.55 16.56 -3.76
CA ILE A 298 1.72 16.17 -2.97
C ILE A 298 2.99 16.13 -3.83
N TYR A 299 2.88 15.60 -5.06
CA TYR A 299 4.00 15.32 -5.95
C TYR A 299 3.96 16.18 -7.21
N THR A 300 5.12 16.50 -7.75
CA THR A 300 5.25 17.22 -9.02
C THR A 300 5.03 16.31 -10.23
N GLN A 301 5.15 15.00 -10.04
CA GLN A 301 4.88 13.94 -11.03
C GLN A 301 4.59 12.62 -10.30
N PRO A 302 3.96 11.61 -10.95
CA PRO A 302 3.90 10.26 -10.43
C PRO A 302 5.29 9.69 -10.15
N TRP A 303 5.37 8.73 -9.23
CA TRP A 303 6.61 8.02 -8.94
C TRP A 303 6.37 6.52 -8.84
N THR A 304 7.35 5.73 -9.28
CA THR A 304 7.27 4.27 -9.33
C THR A 304 8.37 3.64 -8.51
N ALA A 305 8.03 2.61 -7.76
CA ALA A 305 8.97 1.78 -7.03
C ALA A 305 8.80 0.29 -7.42
N VAL A 306 9.89 -0.47 -7.29
CA VAL A 306 9.92 -1.91 -7.52
C VAL A 306 10.39 -2.62 -6.26
N ARG A 307 9.80 -3.78 -5.99
CA ARG A 307 10.16 -4.63 -4.87
C ARG A 307 9.85 -6.07 -5.20
N PRO A 308 10.84 -6.88 -5.58
CA PRO A 308 10.66 -8.31 -5.70
C PRO A 308 10.20 -8.91 -4.38
N MET A 309 9.24 -9.82 -4.43
CA MET A 309 8.69 -10.52 -3.27
C MET A 309 9.06 -12.00 -3.35
N PRO A 310 10.07 -12.45 -2.58
CA PRO A 310 10.39 -13.86 -2.49
C PRO A 310 9.32 -14.61 -1.70
N LYS A 311 9.14 -15.89 -2.05
CA LYS A 311 8.24 -16.79 -1.35
C LYS A 311 8.81 -17.20 0.00
N LEU A 312 7.96 -17.22 1.01
CA LEU A 312 8.27 -17.72 2.34
C LEU A 312 7.87 -19.19 2.44
N ASN A 313 8.82 -20.09 2.12
CA ASN A 313 8.59 -21.52 2.15
C ASN A 313 8.51 -22.02 3.60
N GLY A 314 7.42 -22.72 3.93
CA GLY A 314 7.21 -23.27 5.28
C GLY A 314 6.89 -22.23 6.35
N TYR A 315 6.73 -20.96 6.00
CA TYR A 315 6.31 -19.92 6.93
C TYR A 315 4.82 -20.06 7.22
N ILE A 316 4.48 -19.94 8.49
CA ILE A 316 3.11 -19.89 8.97
C ILE A 316 2.90 -18.48 9.52
N GLN A 317 1.89 -17.79 9.02
CA GLN A 317 1.52 -16.47 9.50
C GLN A 317 0.87 -16.59 10.87
N TYR A 318 1.38 -15.82 11.83
CA TYR A 318 0.85 -15.78 13.18
C TYR A 318 -0.16 -14.63 13.33
N GLU A 319 -1.03 -14.77 14.31
CA GLU A 319 -1.91 -13.68 14.70
C GLU A 319 -1.09 -12.52 15.28
N TYR A 320 -1.30 -11.33 14.73
CA TYR A 320 -0.80 -10.09 15.33
C TYR A 320 -1.89 -9.50 16.23
N ALA A 321 -1.90 -9.94 17.50
CA ALA A 321 -2.89 -9.56 18.50
C ALA A 321 -2.64 -8.12 19.01
N CYS A 322 -2.93 -7.12 18.18
CA CYS A 322 -2.57 -5.73 18.47
C CYS A 322 -3.36 -5.12 19.64
N HIS A 323 -4.60 -5.57 19.86
CA HIS A 323 -5.49 -5.02 20.88
C HIS A 323 -5.37 -5.73 22.24
N GLU A 324 -5.11 -7.04 22.24
CA GLU A 324 -5.08 -7.88 23.42
C GLU A 324 -3.89 -7.51 24.32
N GLY A 325 -4.19 -7.05 25.55
CA GLY A 325 -3.18 -6.60 26.49
C GLY A 325 -2.39 -5.35 26.09
N ASN A 326 -2.82 -4.64 25.05
CA ASN A 326 -2.16 -3.41 24.60
C ASN A 326 -2.60 -2.21 25.45
N TYR A 327 -1.79 -1.91 26.47
CA TYR A 327 -1.97 -0.73 27.31
C TYR A 327 -1.13 0.48 26.83
N ALA A 328 -0.48 0.39 25.68
CA ALA A 328 0.44 1.42 25.18
C ALA A 328 -0.22 2.79 25.12
N MET A 329 -1.43 2.91 24.52
CA MET A 329 -2.14 4.19 24.47
C MET A 329 -2.39 4.78 25.85
N THR A 330 -2.85 3.96 26.79
CA THR A 330 -3.12 4.40 28.18
C THR A 330 -1.85 4.91 28.85
N TYR A 331 -0.74 4.17 28.72
CA TYR A 331 0.51 4.54 29.39
C TYR A 331 1.21 5.73 28.73
N ILE A 332 1.18 5.83 27.40
CA ILE A 332 1.74 6.97 26.66
C ILE A 332 1.04 8.28 27.08
N LEU A 333 -0.30 8.29 27.03
CA LEU A 333 -1.10 9.47 27.36
C LEU A 333 -0.97 9.84 28.86
N ARG A 334 -0.94 8.83 29.74
CA ARG A 334 -0.73 9.06 31.18
C ARG A 334 0.66 9.58 31.47
N GLY A 335 1.69 9.03 30.83
CA GLY A 335 3.07 9.47 30.97
C GLY A 335 3.22 10.94 30.59
N ALA A 336 2.65 11.35 29.45
CA ALA A 336 2.65 12.74 29.01
C ALA A 336 2.00 13.68 30.05
N ARG A 337 0.87 13.31 30.64
CA ARG A 337 0.20 14.12 31.69
C ARG A 337 1.07 14.26 32.94
N ILE A 338 1.81 13.20 33.32
CA ILE A 338 2.73 13.24 34.46
C ILE A 338 3.91 14.18 34.16
N GLU A 339 4.47 14.12 32.95
CA GLU A 339 5.57 14.99 32.54
C GLU A 339 5.15 16.48 32.53
N GLU A 340 3.98 16.77 31.98
CA GLU A 340 3.41 18.12 32.01
C GLU A 340 3.16 18.64 33.43
N GLN A 341 2.73 17.77 34.32
CA GLN A 341 2.57 18.15 35.73
C GLN A 341 3.91 18.48 36.36
N ARG A 342 4.93 17.64 36.17
CA ARG A 342 6.29 17.87 36.66
C ARG A 342 6.88 19.18 36.13
N ALA A 343 6.71 19.44 34.82
CA ALA A 343 7.18 20.71 34.25
C ALA A 343 6.49 21.94 34.86
N ARG A 344 5.17 21.84 35.13
CA ARG A 344 4.43 22.90 35.80
C ARG A 344 4.90 23.14 37.25
N GLU A 345 5.24 22.07 37.96
CA GLU A 345 5.76 22.14 39.33
C GLU A 345 7.18 22.73 39.34
N ALA A 346 8.08 22.30 38.48
CA ALA A 346 9.41 22.85 38.32
C ALA A 346 9.40 24.36 38.01
N ASN A 347 8.52 24.80 37.10
CA ASN A 347 8.37 26.22 36.80
C ASN A 347 7.84 27.05 37.99
N LYS A 348 7.08 26.45 38.91
CA LYS A 348 6.62 27.13 40.12
C LYS A 348 7.74 27.27 41.20
N THR A 349 8.64 26.30 41.23
CA THR A 349 9.76 26.30 42.21
C THR A 349 10.97 27.09 41.71
N GLY A 350 10.99 27.56 40.48
CA GLY A 350 12.11 28.29 39.89
C GLY A 350 13.33 27.43 39.60
N GLU A 351 13.20 26.12 39.64
CA GLU A 351 14.20 25.14 39.22
C GLU A 351 14.16 24.95 37.71
N ASN A 352 14.86 25.83 36.97
CA ASN A 352 15.12 25.66 35.53
C ASN A 352 16.58 25.27 35.29
#